data_a6e0b28bce84e3bc1e6bf40baf01d124
#
_entry.id   a6e0b28bce84e3bc1e6bf40baf01d124
#
_cell.length_a   1.000
_cell.length_b   1.000
_cell.length_c   1.000
_cell.angle_alpha   90.00
_cell.angle_beta   90.00
_cell.angle_gamma   90.00
#
_symmetry.space_group_name_H-M   'P 1'
#
loop_
_entity.id
_entity.type
_entity.pdbx_description
1 polymer ?
#
loop_
_entity_poly.entity_id
_entity_poly.type
_entity_poly.pdbx_seq_one_letter_code
_entity_poly.pdbx_strand_id
1 'polypeptide(L)'
;MLTIKSTLALYKDFYKAIGKPQMFILPEKKTLEWADVSPFLYLHSAFEGLKESGITKHLVIDEMQDYTPIQYAVLNKLFPCQKTILGDFGQFLNPYHVHTLNDLRQLYDGAEFVELNKSYRSTYEIMTFAKGIQNIAALDAVERHGEEPALIACESEREETQRVKEAIRAFEARENTSLGIICLLYTSPSPR
;
A
#
# COMPACT_ATOMS: atom_id res chain seq x y z
N MET A 1 -19.58 -20.14 -35.52
CA MET A 1 -18.55 -19.10 -35.81
C MET A 1 -18.15 -18.46 -34.48
N LEU A 2 -16.94 -18.66 -34.01
CA LEU A 2 -16.44 -18.04 -32.78
C LEU A 2 -16.11 -16.57 -33.11
N THR A 3 -16.86 -15.65 -32.54
CA THR A 3 -16.56 -14.23 -32.66
C THR A 3 -15.44 -13.89 -31.69
N ILE A 4 -14.26 -13.53 -32.16
CA ILE A 4 -13.16 -13.06 -31.33
C ILE A 4 -13.55 -11.67 -30.82
N LYS A 5 -13.79 -11.56 -29.51
CA LYS A 5 -14.06 -10.30 -28.85
C LYS A 5 -12.74 -9.62 -28.49
N SER A 6 -12.69 -8.30 -28.52
CA SER A 6 -11.55 -7.56 -27.95
C SER A 6 -11.48 -7.77 -26.44
N THR A 7 -10.29 -7.63 -25.86
CA THR A 7 -10.11 -7.70 -24.39
C THR A 7 -11.04 -6.77 -23.64
N LEU A 8 -11.28 -5.57 -24.18
CA LEU A 8 -12.22 -4.60 -23.61
C LEU A 8 -13.67 -5.12 -23.60
N ALA A 9 -14.10 -5.78 -24.68
CA ALA A 9 -15.43 -6.36 -24.74
C ALA A 9 -15.59 -7.52 -23.75
N LEU A 10 -14.57 -8.36 -23.60
CA LEU A 10 -14.55 -9.44 -22.61
C LEU A 10 -14.59 -8.89 -21.19
N TYR A 11 -13.86 -7.82 -20.91
CA TYR A 11 -13.82 -7.19 -19.59
C TYR A 11 -15.20 -6.59 -19.21
N LYS A 12 -15.88 -5.96 -20.17
CA LYS A 12 -17.28 -5.51 -19.99
C LYS A 12 -18.24 -6.67 -19.74
N ASP A 13 -18.09 -7.75 -20.48
CA ASP A 13 -18.93 -8.94 -20.32
C ASP A 13 -18.70 -9.63 -18.98
N PHE A 14 -17.48 -9.59 -18.44
CA PHE A 14 -17.20 -10.05 -17.09
C PHE A 14 -18.05 -9.32 -16.03
N TYR A 15 -18.08 -7.98 -16.05
CA TYR A 15 -18.91 -7.22 -15.11
C TYR A 15 -20.41 -7.47 -15.26
N LYS A 16 -20.87 -7.72 -16.50
CA LYS A 16 -22.25 -8.16 -16.73
C LYS A 16 -22.52 -9.55 -16.16
N ALA A 17 -21.60 -10.49 -16.34
CA ALA A 17 -21.73 -11.86 -15.87
C ALA A 17 -21.79 -11.97 -14.36
N ILE A 18 -21.03 -11.13 -13.63
CA ILE A 18 -21.11 -11.06 -12.16
C ILE A 18 -22.27 -10.19 -11.65
N GLY A 19 -23.16 -9.70 -12.54
CA GLY A 19 -24.34 -8.90 -12.17
C GLY A 19 -24.04 -7.47 -11.71
N LYS A 20 -22.84 -6.94 -12.01
CA LYS A 20 -22.39 -5.61 -11.56
C LYS A 20 -21.90 -4.72 -12.72
N PRO A 21 -22.69 -4.56 -13.81
CA PRO A 21 -22.23 -3.81 -14.99
C PRO A 21 -21.92 -2.34 -14.68
N GLN A 22 -22.50 -1.77 -13.65
CA GLN A 22 -22.28 -0.39 -13.19
C GLN A 22 -20.90 -0.16 -12.56
N MET A 23 -20.20 -1.21 -12.18
CA MET A 23 -18.84 -1.08 -11.60
C MET A 23 -17.77 -0.80 -12.65
N PHE A 24 -18.06 -1.09 -13.93
CA PHE A 24 -17.13 -0.76 -15.00
C PHE A 24 -17.56 0.54 -15.69
N ILE A 25 -16.83 1.60 -15.39
CA ILE A 25 -17.02 2.92 -15.98
C ILE A 25 -15.89 3.15 -16.97
N LEU A 26 -16.25 3.36 -18.24
CA LEU A 26 -15.29 3.78 -19.26
C LEU A 26 -15.52 5.28 -19.54
N PRO A 27 -14.64 6.16 -19.07
CA PRO A 27 -14.75 7.59 -19.34
C PRO A 27 -14.70 7.90 -20.85
N GLU A 28 -15.22 9.05 -21.26
CA GLU A 28 -15.26 9.49 -22.67
C GLU A 28 -13.88 9.48 -23.36
N LYS A 29 -12.81 9.68 -22.59
CA LYS A 29 -11.42 9.64 -23.08
C LYS A 29 -10.86 8.23 -23.32
N LYS A 30 -11.68 7.18 -23.19
CA LYS A 30 -11.25 5.78 -23.30
C LYS A 30 -10.10 5.40 -22.38
N THR A 31 -10.02 6.02 -21.21
CA THR A 31 -9.07 5.70 -20.15
C THR A 31 -9.71 4.73 -19.17
N LEU A 32 -8.94 3.80 -18.64
CA LEU A 32 -9.39 2.92 -17.53
C LEU A 32 -9.26 3.65 -16.21
N GLU A 33 -10.17 3.38 -15.29
CA GLU A 33 -9.96 3.75 -13.90
C GLU A 33 -8.78 2.97 -13.31
N TRP A 34 -8.09 3.56 -12.33
CA TRP A 34 -6.89 2.93 -11.74
C TRP A 34 -7.15 1.52 -11.22
N ALA A 35 -8.31 1.31 -10.60
CA ALA A 35 -8.73 0.01 -10.08
C ALA A 35 -8.85 -1.07 -11.16
N ASP A 36 -9.19 -0.69 -12.39
CA ASP A 36 -9.38 -1.59 -13.52
C ASP A 36 -8.08 -1.90 -14.29
N VAL A 37 -7.01 -1.12 -14.10
CA VAL A 37 -5.78 -1.27 -14.90
C VAL A 37 -5.19 -2.66 -14.76
N SER A 38 -4.95 -3.13 -13.55
CA SER A 38 -4.31 -4.42 -13.32
C SER A 38 -5.18 -5.62 -13.69
N PRO A 39 -6.47 -5.66 -13.34
CA PRO A 39 -7.37 -6.73 -13.81
C PRO A 39 -7.50 -6.77 -15.34
N PHE A 40 -7.57 -5.59 -15.97
CA PHE A 40 -7.61 -5.51 -17.43
C PHE A 40 -6.33 -6.02 -18.08
N LEU A 41 -5.15 -5.60 -17.58
CA LEU A 41 -3.86 -6.06 -18.08
C LEU A 41 -3.68 -7.58 -17.88
N TYR A 42 -4.15 -8.10 -16.77
CA TYR A 42 -4.12 -9.55 -16.52
C TYR A 42 -4.95 -10.31 -17.58
N LEU A 43 -6.18 -9.86 -17.84
CA LEU A 43 -7.03 -10.43 -18.86
C LEU A 43 -6.41 -10.28 -20.26
N HIS A 44 -5.90 -9.09 -20.58
CA HIS A 44 -5.22 -8.80 -21.86
C HIS A 44 -4.03 -9.74 -22.07
N SER A 45 -3.24 -9.96 -21.01
CA SER A 45 -2.11 -10.88 -21.07
C SER A 45 -2.48 -12.33 -21.41
N ALA A 46 -3.68 -12.74 -21.00
CA ALA A 46 -4.17 -14.09 -21.26
C ALA A 46 -4.66 -14.28 -22.71
N PHE A 47 -5.19 -13.24 -23.33
CA PHE A 47 -5.80 -13.32 -24.68
C PHE A 47 -4.91 -12.80 -25.78
N GLU A 48 -4.21 -11.71 -25.56
CA GLU A 48 -3.42 -11.02 -26.59
C GLU A 48 -1.91 -11.09 -26.31
N GLY A 49 -1.54 -11.54 -25.08
CA GLY A 49 -0.17 -11.55 -24.61
C GLY A 49 0.28 -10.19 -24.06
N LEU A 50 1.38 -10.20 -23.35
CA LEU A 50 2.09 -8.99 -22.94
C LEU A 50 3.53 -9.09 -23.42
N LYS A 51 4.07 -7.97 -23.88
CA LYS A 51 5.49 -7.90 -24.22
C LYS A 51 6.29 -7.83 -22.92
N GLU A 52 7.07 -8.88 -22.67
CA GLU A 52 7.97 -8.94 -21.55
C GLU A 52 9.11 -7.94 -21.67
N SER A 53 9.57 -7.41 -20.54
CA SER A 53 10.76 -6.57 -20.51
C SER A 53 12.02 -7.42 -20.59
N GLY A 54 12.66 -7.47 -21.75
CA GLY A 54 13.96 -8.13 -21.92
C GLY A 54 15.15 -7.32 -21.39
N ILE A 55 14.94 -6.06 -21.05
CA ILE A 55 16.00 -5.13 -20.59
C ILE A 55 16.19 -5.25 -19.07
N THR A 56 15.10 -5.39 -18.32
CA THR A 56 15.11 -5.45 -16.87
C THR A 56 15.74 -6.76 -16.40
N LYS A 57 16.81 -6.67 -15.63
CA LYS A 57 17.54 -7.84 -15.11
C LYS A 57 17.17 -8.16 -13.66
N HIS A 58 16.72 -7.17 -12.94
CA HIS A 58 16.28 -7.30 -11.55
C HIS A 58 15.17 -6.28 -11.27
N LEU A 59 14.08 -6.73 -10.62
CA LEU A 59 12.97 -5.87 -10.21
C LEU A 59 12.98 -5.76 -8.68
N VAL A 60 12.97 -4.54 -8.19
CA VAL A 60 12.79 -4.26 -6.76
C VAL A 60 11.35 -3.74 -6.57
N ILE A 61 10.61 -4.37 -5.67
CA ILE A 61 9.26 -3.96 -5.28
C ILE A 61 9.33 -3.55 -3.82
N ASP A 62 9.04 -2.30 -3.54
CA ASP A 62 8.94 -1.77 -2.19
C ASP A 62 7.48 -1.63 -1.77
N GLU A 63 7.22 -1.53 -0.46
CA GLU A 63 5.87 -1.46 0.11
C GLU A 63 4.96 -2.61 -0.40
N MET A 64 5.46 -3.84 -0.27
CA MET A 64 4.82 -5.04 -0.81
C MET A 64 3.35 -5.20 -0.37
N GLN A 65 2.99 -4.70 0.79
CA GLN A 65 1.65 -4.78 1.37
C GLN A 65 0.62 -3.94 0.60
N ASP A 66 1.05 -2.99 -0.23
CA ASP A 66 0.16 -2.14 -1.03
C ASP A 66 -0.25 -2.79 -2.36
N TYR A 67 0.41 -3.89 -2.74
CA TYR A 67 0.12 -4.59 -4.00
C TYR A 67 -0.91 -5.71 -3.81
N THR A 68 -1.82 -5.82 -4.77
CA THR A 68 -2.80 -6.90 -4.85
C THR A 68 -2.22 -8.15 -5.54
N PRO A 69 -2.78 -9.36 -5.33
CA PRO A 69 -2.35 -10.58 -6.03
C PRO A 69 -2.33 -10.44 -7.54
N ILE A 70 -3.33 -9.72 -8.09
CA ILE A 70 -3.43 -9.52 -9.53
C ILE A 70 -2.33 -8.58 -10.06
N GLN A 71 -1.91 -7.59 -9.26
CA GLN A 71 -0.77 -6.73 -9.59
C GLN A 71 0.52 -7.55 -9.63
N TYR A 72 0.76 -8.41 -8.64
CA TYR A 72 1.90 -9.34 -8.66
C TYR A 72 1.87 -10.27 -9.87
N ALA A 73 0.71 -10.82 -10.22
CA ALA A 73 0.57 -11.68 -11.39
C ALA A 73 0.91 -10.93 -12.69
N VAL A 74 0.51 -9.67 -12.83
CA VAL A 74 0.86 -8.81 -13.96
C VAL A 74 2.34 -8.49 -13.97
N LEU A 75 2.92 -8.10 -12.82
CA LEU A 75 4.36 -7.81 -12.70
C LEU A 75 5.22 -9.03 -13.04
N ASN A 76 4.80 -10.22 -12.63
CA ASN A 76 5.52 -11.46 -12.94
C ASN A 76 5.53 -11.76 -14.43
N LYS A 77 4.44 -11.44 -15.15
CA LYS A 77 4.37 -11.58 -16.61
C LYS A 77 5.19 -10.51 -17.35
N LEU A 78 5.17 -9.27 -16.87
CA LEU A 78 5.91 -8.18 -17.49
C LEU A 78 7.43 -8.28 -17.28
N PHE A 79 7.83 -8.76 -16.10
CA PHE A 79 9.23 -8.81 -15.67
C PHE A 79 9.62 -10.22 -15.24
N PRO A 80 9.94 -11.12 -16.18
CA PRO A 80 10.38 -12.50 -15.87
C PRO A 80 11.84 -12.54 -15.38
N CYS A 81 12.25 -11.59 -14.57
CA CYS A 81 13.59 -11.48 -14.00
C CYS A 81 13.58 -11.77 -12.50
N GLN A 82 14.76 -11.81 -11.88
CA GLN A 82 14.89 -11.89 -10.43
C GLN A 82 14.24 -10.70 -9.76
N LYS A 83 13.69 -10.92 -8.55
CA LYS A 83 12.97 -9.91 -7.80
C LYS A 83 13.46 -9.84 -6.37
N THR A 84 13.48 -8.63 -5.84
CA THR A 84 13.57 -8.36 -4.40
C THR A 84 12.30 -7.65 -3.99
N ILE A 85 11.59 -8.22 -3.05
CA ILE A 85 10.31 -7.69 -2.58
C ILE A 85 10.49 -7.30 -1.12
N LEU A 86 10.23 -6.03 -0.83
CA LEU A 86 10.42 -5.39 0.47
C LEU A 86 9.08 -4.87 0.98
N GLY A 87 8.87 -4.90 2.27
CA GLY A 87 7.69 -4.30 2.88
C GLY A 87 7.48 -4.72 4.32
N ASP A 88 6.38 -4.27 4.89
CA ASP A 88 6.01 -4.50 6.27
C ASP A 88 4.55 -4.95 6.36
N PHE A 89 4.33 -6.19 6.79
CA PHE A 89 2.98 -6.72 7.01
C PHE A 89 2.21 -6.02 8.14
N GLY A 90 2.89 -5.26 8.98
CA GLY A 90 2.26 -4.47 10.04
C GLY A 90 1.69 -3.12 9.57
N GLN A 91 2.00 -2.67 8.35
CA GLN A 91 1.70 -1.32 7.86
C GLN A 91 0.67 -1.26 6.72
N PHE A 92 -0.16 -2.27 6.52
CA PHE A 92 -1.16 -2.19 5.46
C PHE A 92 -2.29 -1.20 5.81
N LEU A 93 -2.57 -0.32 4.88
CA LEU A 93 -3.63 0.69 5.01
C LEU A 93 -4.98 0.20 4.47
N ASN A 94 -4.98 -0.80 3.59
CA ASN A 94 -6.20 -1.29 2.96
C ASN A 94 -6.68 -2.58 3.63
N PRO A 95 -7.82 -2.57 4.34
CA PRO A 95 -8.37 -3.75 5.00
C PRO A 95 -8.77 -4.88 4.04
N TYR A 96 -8.85 -4.61 2.75
CA TYR A 96 -9.16 -5.60 1.70
C TYR A 96 -7.91 -6.20 1.04
N HIS A 97 -6.72 -5.71 1.37
CA HIS A 97 -5.47 -6.35 0.98
C HIS A 97 -5.15 -7.47 1.95
N VAL A 98 -5.62 -8.66 1.61
CA VAL A 98 -5.30 -9.86 2.39
C VAL A 98 -4.06 -10.50 1.77
N HIS A 99 -2.90 -9.91 2.05
CA HIS A 99 -1.63 -10.57 1.78
C HIS A 99 -1.04 -11.03 3.09
N THR A 100 -1.14 -12.32 3.29
CA THR A 100 -0.32 -12.98 4.30
C THR A 100 1.04 -13.34 3.68
N LEU A 101 2.04 -13.54 4.52
CA LEU A 101 3.32 -14.10 4.07
C LEU A 101 3.14 -15.41 3.30
N ASN A 102 2.09 -16.19 3.63
CA ASN A 102 1.75 -17.42 2.92
C ASN A 102 1.28 -17.18 1.49
N ASP A 103 0.54 -16.10 1.22
CA ASP A 103 0.11 -15.78 -0.14
C ASP A 103 1.32 -15.43 -1.03
N LEU A 104 2.29 -14.68 -0.47
CA LEU A 104 3.54 -14.39 -1.18
C LEU A 104 4.38 -15.66 -1.38
N ARG A 105 4.43 -16.56 -0.42
CA ARG A 105 5.12 -17.85 -0.58
C ARG A 105 4.52 -18.70 -1.69
N GLN A 106 3.21 -18.67 -1.87
CA GLN A 106 2.54 -19.38 -2.98
C GLN A 106 2.82 -18.74 -4.34
N LEU A 107 2.94 -17.39 -4.38
CA LEU A 107 3.26 -16.66 -5.61
C LEU A 107 4.73 -16.79 -6.03
N TYR A 108 5.62 -17.00 -5.07
CA TYR A 108 7.07 -17.05 -5.25
C TYR A 108 7.66 -18.33 -4.60
N ASP A 109 7.30 -19.47 -5.17
CA ASP A 109 7.84 -20.75 -4.74
C ASP A 109 9.36 -20.78 -4.90
N GLY A 110 10.06 -21.25 -3.85
CA GLY A 110 11.52 -21.26 -3.81
C GLY A 110 12.19 -19.92 -3.51
N ALA A 111 11.44 -18.84 -3.19
CA ALA A 111 12.02 -17.60 -2.75
C ALA A 111 12.60 -17.71 -1.33
N GLU A 112 13.70 -17.02 -1.08
CA GLU A 112 14.25 -16.82 0.25
C GLU A 112 13.51 -15.71 0.98
N PHE A 113 13.11 -15.97 2.23
CA PHE A 113 12.41 -15.02 3.09
C PHE A 113 13.30 -14.60 4.25
N VAL A 114 13.56 -13.32 4.33
CA VAL A 114 14.36 -12.71 5.40
C VAL A 114 13.48 -11.77 6.21
N GLU A 115 13.40 -12.00 7.51
CA GLU A 115 12.68 -11.13 8.44
C GLU A 115 13.65 -10.21 9.16
N LEU A 116 13.35 -8.90 9.14
CA LEU A 116 14.09 -7.88 9.86
C LEU A 116 13.32 -7.48 11.10
N ASN A 117 13.75 -7.97 12.26
CA ASN A 117 13.02 -7.80 13.52
C ASN A 117 13.46 -6.57 14.33
N LYS A 118 14.34 -5.72 13.80
CA LYS A 118 14.83 -4.52 14.50
C LYS A 118 14.44 -3.25 13.76
N SER A 119 13.81 -2.33 14.48
CA SER A 119 13.50 -1.00 13.99
C SER A 119 14.63 -0.03 14.31
N TYR A 120 15.25 0.53 13.28
CA TYR A 120 16.32 1.55 13.39
C TYR A 120 15.80 2.97 13.21
N ARG A 121 14.57 3.14 12.71
CA ARG A 121 13.99 4.46 12.36
C ARG A 121 13.48 5.21 13.59
N SER A 122 12.81 4.51 14.50
CA SER A 122 12.14 5.10 15.66
C SER A 122 12.94 4.89 16.96
N THR A 123 12.71 5.76 17.93
CA THR A 123 13.29 5.60 19.28
C THR A 123 12.59 4.48 20.05
N TYR A 124 13.22 4.03 21.13
CA TYR A 124 12.67 2.99 22.01
C TYR A 124 11.28 3.37 22.53
N GLU A 125 11.12 4.64 22.94
CA GLU A 125 9.87 5.17 23.51
C GLU A 125 8.75 5.17 22.48
N ILE A 126 9.02 5.61 21.25
CA ILE A 126 8.05 5.60 20.14
C ILE A 126 7.63 4.16 19.81
N MET A 127 8.58 3.24 19.74
CA MET A 127 8.28 1.84 19.44
C MET A 127 7.48 1.17 20.56
N THR A 128 7.81 1.47 21.81
CA THR A 128 7.07 0.96 22.97
C THR A 128 5.64 1.48 23.00
N PHE A 129 5.44 2.75 22.72
CA PHE A 129 4.13 3.37 22.59
C PHE A 129 3.31 2.74 21.44
N ALA A 130 3.91 2.58 20.28
CA ALA A 130 3.26 1.97 19.12
C ALA A 130 2.86 0.51 19.36
N LYS A 131 3.68 -0.27 20.04
CA LYS A 131 3.37 -1.64 20.49
C LYS A 131 2.16 -1.70 21.42
N GLY A 132 1.94 -0.67 22.23
CA GLY A 132 0.76 -0.57 23.09
C GLY A 132 -0.54 -0.32 22.32
N ILE A 133 -0.47 0.27 21.13
CA ILE A 133 -1.64 0.52 20.27
C ILE A 133 -1.93 -0.69 19.38
N GLN A 134 -0.92 -1.22 18.73
CA GLN A 134 -1.01 -2.38 17.87
C GLN A 134 -0.09 -3.48 18.39
N ASN A 135 -0.64 -4.68 18.56
CA ASN A 135 0.13 -5.83 19.08
C ASN A 135 1.16 -6.32 18.04
N ILE A 136 2.21 -5.53 17.84
CA ILE A 136 3.32 -5.84 16.94
C ILE A 136 4.36 -6.64 17.73
N ALA A 137 4.14 -7.95 17.88
CA ALA A 137 4.95 -8.79 18.76
C ALA A 137 6.42 -8.97 18.28
N ALA A 138 6.73 -8.70 17.02
CA ALA A 138 7.98 -9.13 16.40
C ALA A 138 9.06 -8.04 16.23
N LEU A 139 8.79 -6.78 16.56
CA LEU A 139 9.75 -5.69 16.34
C LEU A 139 10.49 -5.34 17.64
N ASP A 140 11.80 -5.55 17.65
CA ASP A 140 12.66 -5.07 18.72
C ASP A 140 13.09 -3.63 18.46
N ALA A 141 12.95 -2.78 19.48
CA ALA A 141 13.48 -1.43 19.41
C ALA A 141 15.00 -1.47 19.60
N VAL A 142 15.71 -0.68 18.78
CA VAL A 142 17.13 -0.41 19.01
C VAL A 142 17.27 0.50 20.24
N GLU A 143 18.37 0.37 20.99
CA GLU A 143 18.70 1.23 22.13
C GLU A 143 19.04 2.68 21.68
N ARG A 144 18.09 3.33 21.02
CA ARG A 144 18.13 4.74 20.70
C ARG A 144 16.98 5.41 21.43
N HIS A 145 17.32 6.18 22.44
CA HIS A 145 16.35 6.85 23.31
C HIS A 145 15.98 8.25 22.79
N GLY A 146 14.77 8.68 23.07
CA GLY A 146 14.22 9.98 22.72
C GLY A 146 13.12 10.41 23.68
N GLU A 147 12.36 11.42 23.29
CA GLU A 147 11.22 11.88 24.10
C GLU A 147 10.08 10.86 24.04
N GLU A 148 9.37 10.69 25.13
CA GLU A 148 8.16 9.86 25.19
C GLU A 148 7.05 10.49 24.34
N PRO A 149 6.32 9.70 23.53
CA PRO A 149 5.13 10.17 22.85
C PRO A 149 4.06 10.64 23.83
N ALA A 150 3.46 11.79 23.56
CA ALA A 150 2.40 12.35 24.37
C ALA A 150 1.04 12.20 23.68
N LEU A 151 0.05 11.66 24.41
CA LEU A 151 -1.34 11.63 23.99
C LEU A 151 -2.09 12.77 24.69
N ILE A 152 -2.58 13.74 23.94
CA ILE A 152 -3.27 14.91 24.48
C ILE A 152 -4.74 14.84 24.05
N ALA A 153 -5.62 14.63 25.01
CA ALA A 153 -7.06 14.72 24.77
C ALA A 153 -7.49 16.19 24.79
N CYS A 154 -8.24 16.61 23.79
CA CYS A 154 -8.79 17.96 23.68
C CYS A 154 -10.33 17.89 23.71
N GLU A 155 -10.97 18.83 24.41
CA GLU A 155 -12.44 18.89 24.50
C GLU A 155 -13.09 19.63 23.31
N SER A 156 -12.30 20.33 22.50
CA SER A 156 -12.79 21.10 21.35
C SER A 156 -11.72 21.27 20.27
N GLU A 157 -12.15 21.49 19.01
CA GLU A 157 -11.26 21.83 17.89
C GLU A 157 -10.42 23.09 18.16
N ARG A 158 -10.97 24.03 18.94
CA ARG A 158 -10.24 25.24 19.31
C ARG A 158 -9.05 24.92 20.23
N GLU A 159 -9.26 24.04 21.18
CA GLU A 159 -8.20 23.56 22.07
C GLU A 159 -7.17 22.76 21.28
N GLU A 160 -7.60 21.83 20.45
CA GLU A 160 -6.71 21.06 19.56
C GLU A 160 -5.83 21.98 18.72
N THR A 161 -6.43 22.96 18.05
CA THR A 161 -5.70 23.97 17.27
C THR A 161 -4.69 24.73 18.12
N GLN A 162 -5.04 25.06 19.35
CA GLN A 162 -4.14 25.76 20.27
C GLN A 162 -2.95 24.88 20.67
N ARG A 163 -3.19 23.60 20.98
CA ARG A 163 -2.13 22.63 21.31
C ARG A 163 -1.18 22.38 20.15
N VAL A 164 -1.71 22.29 18.92
CA VAL A 164 -0.88 22.17 17.72
C VAL A 164 0.02 23.40 17.55
N LYS A 165 -0.53 24.61 17.73
CA LYS A 165 0.27 25.87 17.66
C LYS A 165 1.36 25.91 18.74
N GLU A 166 1.07 25.47 19.95
CA GLU A 166 2.04 25.39 21.03
C GLU A 166 3.17 24.39 20.71
N ALA A 167 2.82 23.23 20.15
CA ALA A 167 3.80 22.23 19.71
C ALA A 167 4.69 22.75 18.57
N ILE A 168 4.13 23.47 17.60
CA ILE A 168 4.90 24.13 16.53
C ILE A 168 5.89 25.14 17.10
N ARG A 169 5.44 26.02 18.02
CA ARG A 169 6.33 27.01 18.65
C ARG A 169 7.45 26.35 19.47
N ALA A 170 7.11 25.27 20.20
CA ALA A 170 8.10 24.50 20.94
C ALA A 170 9.13 23.84 20.01
N PHE A 171 8.69 23.38 18.82
CA PHE A 171 9.57 22.86 17.80
C PHE A 171 10.50 23.93 17.23
N GLU A 172 9.97 25.11 16.90
CA GLU A 172 10.75 26.25 16.37
C GLU A 172 11.83 26.75 17.36
N ALA A 173 11.59 26.57 18.65
CA ALA A 173 12.55 26.92 19.70
C ALA A 173 13.70 25.91 19.86
N ARG A 174 13.66 24.78 19.14
CA ARG A 174 14.66 23.71 19.17
C ARG A 174 15.51 23.72 17.90
N GLU A 175 16.63 23.01 17.92
CA GLU A 175 17.54 22.87 16.77
C GLU A 175 17.02 21.86 15.70
N ASN A 176 15.77 21.45 15.76
CA ASN A 176 15.19 20.50 14.82
C ASN A 176 14.95 21.16 13.45
N THR A 177 15.12 20.41 12.37
CA THR A 177 15.10 20.93 11.01
C THR A 177 13.79 20.67 10.26
N SER A 178 12.97 19.72 10.71
CA SER A 178 11.73 19.34 10.01
C SER A 178 10.63 18.90 10.98
N LEU A 179 9.40 19.31 10.71
CA LEU A 179 8.19 18.95 11.44
C LEU A 179 7.15 18.40 10.47
N GLY A 180 6.55 17.27 10.78
CA GLY A 180 5.43 16.69 10.05
C GLY A 180 4.15 16.81 10.87
N ILE A 181 3.05 17.27 10.26
CA ILE A 181 1.70 17.25 10.85
C ILE A 181 0.84 16.33 10.02
N ILE A 182 0.29 15.28 10.64
CA ILE A 182 -0.56 14.30 9.98
C ILE A 182 -1.97 14.47 10.53
N CYS A 183 -2.94 14.77 9.64
CA CYS A 183 -4.36 14.90 9.99
C CYS A 183 -5.13 13.71 9.47
N LEU A 184 -5.98 13.11 10.31
CA LEU A 184 -6.97 12.12 9.93
C LEU A 184 -8.34 12.80 9.88
N LEU A 185 -8.80 13.14 8.68
CA LEU A 185 -10.11 13.76 8.46
C LEU A 185 -11.18 12.69 8.30
N TYR A 186 -11.74 12.22 9.41
CA TYR A 186 -12.86 11.26 9.38
C TYR A 186 -14.22 11.91 9.04
N THR A 187 -14.31 13.22 8.97
CA THR A 187 -15.57 13.95 8.87
C THR A 187 -15.77 14.75 7.59
N SER A 188 -14.77 14.88 6.74
CA SER A 188 -14.95 15.52 5.44
C SER A 188 -15.20 14.47 4.37
N PRO A 189 -16.32 14.54 3.63
CA PRO A 189 -16.45 13.72 2.43
C PRO A 189 -15.29 14.07 1.50
N SER A 190 -14.58 13.04 1.03
CA SER A 190 -13.54 13.19 0.02
C SER A 190 -14.09 14.05 -1.12
N PRO A 191 -13.39 15.09 -1.56
CA PRO A 191 -13.83 15.82 -2.74
C PRO A 191 -13.93 14.85 -3.90
N ARG A 192 -15.12 14.79 -4.50
CA ARG A 192 -15.44 13.96 -5.66
C ARG A 192 -14.72 14.48 -6.91
#